data_5ad51dec99464d125035f0ea242368a3
#
_entry.id   5ad51dec99464d125035f0ea242368a3
#
_cell.length_a   1.000
_cell.length_b   1.000
_cell.length_c   1.000
_cell.angle_alpha   90.00
_cell.angle_beta   90.00
_cell.angle_gamma   90.00
#
_symmetry.space_group_name_H-M   'P 1'
#
loop_
_entity.id
_entity.type
_entity.pdbx_description
1 polymer ?
#
loop_
_entity_poly.entity_id
_entity_poly.type
_entity_poly.pdbx_seq_one_letter_code
_entity_poly.pdbx_strand_id
1 'polypeptide(L)'
;MDHPIDRREFVKLTAAAGAGLSVAGLVGCEAARTGSELVLRSVADIDPAAVDRFTASLTGRVLRQGSEGYDAARRVWNGKYDRRPGLIVRCSDAEDVARAVDFARSESLLTAVRGGSHSGAGHGTVDGGMVIDLSRMKGLEVDPERGVARAEPGVRSIEMDAATQQHGLATVMAACPAVGIGGYTLGGGYGILGGKFGFSCDNLLSADVVLADGTTVVADEETNPDLFWAIRGGGGNFGIVTSFRYRVHPVSEVLGGTLVYDMAQASDVLAFYNETAGSMPDELTGAPAYAATPDGPIFVIEVCHAGDLVAGEAALAPLRSFGNPLQD
;
A
#
# COMPACT_ATOMS: atom_id res chain seq x y z
N MET A 1 -9.26 29.51 -25.86
CA MET A 1 -9.49 28.45 -26.89
C MET A 1 -8.50 27.35 -26.58
N ASP A 2 -8.86 26.49 -25.62
CA ASP A 2 -8.03 25.34 -25.23
C ASP A 2 -8.51 24.13 -26.04
N HIS A 3 -7.73 23.73 -27.05
CA HIS A 3 -7.91 22.45 -27.69
C HIS A 3 -7.31 21.37 -26.80
N PRO A 4 -8.06 20.34 -26.38
CA PRO A 4 -7.47 19.21 -25.66
C PRO A 4 -6.45 18.51 -26.55
N ILE A 5 -5.24 18.35 -26.07
CA ILE A 5 -4.15 17.63 -26.75
C ILE A 5 -4.56 16.16 -26.84
N ASP A 6 -4.63 15.60 -28.05
CA ASP A 6 -4.93 14.20 -28.24
C ASP A 6 -3.75 13.29 -27.81
N ARG A 7 -4.02 12.01 -27.59
CA ARG A 7 -3.02 11.02 -27.13
C ARG A 7 -1.82 10.90 -28.08
N ARG A 8 -2.02 11.10 -29.41
CA ARG A 8 -0.93 11.04 -30.41
C ARG A 8 -0.07 12.29 -30.39
N GLU A 9 -0.66 13.46 -30.17
CA GLU A 9 0.08 14.71 -29.99
C GLU A 9 0.88 14.71 -28.70
N PHE A 10 0.32 14.20 -27.60
CA PHE A 10 1.04 14.05 -26.35
C PHE A 10 2.28 13.13 -26.50
N VAL A 11 2.13 11.97 -27.17
CA VAL A 11 3.26 11.05 -27.41
C VAL A 11 4.32 11.67 -28.33
N LYS A 12 3.93 12.46 -29.33
CA LYS A 12 4.88 13.18 -30.22
C LYS A 12 5.63 14.28 -29.46
N LEU A 13 4.94 15.04 -28.60
CA LEU A 13 5.54 16.09 -27.78
C LEU A 13 6.51 15.53 -26.74
N THR A 14 6.16 14.40 -26.10
CA THR A 14 7.07 13.72 -25.14
C THR A 14 8.26 13.07 -25.84
N ALA A 15 8.09 12.51 -27.04
CA ALA A 15 9.22 11.99 -27.84
C ALA A 15 10.17 13.10 -28.34
N ALA A 16 9.63 14.25 -28.74
CA ALA A 16 10.44 15.41 -29.16
C ALA A 16 11.17 16.06 -27.95
N ALA A 17 10.51 16.15 -26.79
CA ALA A 17 11.13 16.62 -25.55
C ALA A 17 12.22 15.65 -25.03
N GLY A 18 12.00 14.33 -25.17
CA GLY A 18 12.98 13.29 -24.82
C GLY A 18 14.26 13.35 -25.71
N ALA A 19 14.12 13.65 -27.00
CA ALA A 19 15.24 13.78 -27.89
C ALA A 19 16.03 15.08 -27.62
N GLY A 20 15.37 16.17 -27.22
CA GLY A 20 16.03 17.43 -26.85
C GLY A 20 16.78 17.35 -25.52
N LEU A 21 16.26 16.62 -24.55
CA LEU A 21 16.88 16.41 -23.23
C LEU A 21 18.10 15.48 -23.31
N SER A 22 18.15 14.55 -24.26
CA SER A 22 19.29 13.62 -24.41
C SER A 22 20.56 14.31 -24.89
N VAL A 23 20.46 15.43 -25.64
CA VAL A 23 21.63 16.19 -26.10
C VAL A 23 22.08 17.22 -25.06
N ALA A 24 21.16 17.81 -24.28
CA ALA A 24 21.51 18.73 -23.20
C ALA A 24 22.04 18.03 -21.95
N GLY A 25 21.61 16.77 -21.72
CA GLY A 25 22.03 15.96 -20.59
C GLY A 25 23.48 15.47 -20.63
N LEU A 26 24.08 15.40 -21.83
CA LEU A 26 25.46 14.95 -21.97
C LEU A 26 26.51 16.04 -21.65
N VAL A 27 26.13 17.31 -21.59
CA VAL A 27 27.03 18.42 -21.26
C VAL A 27 26.83 19.00 -19.89
N GLY A 28 25.67 18.70 -19.23
CA GLY A 28 25.29 19.26 -17.92
C GLY A 28 25.57 18.36 -16.72
N CYS A 29 25.84 17.06 -16.92
CA CYS A 29 26.01 16.12 -15.80
C CYS A 29 27.42 16.09 -15.18
N GLU A 30 28.40 16.79 -15.72
CA GLU A 30 29.76 16.78 -15.18
C GLU A 30 30.01 17.87 -14.10
N ALA A 31 29.11 18.85 -14.01
CA ALA A 31 29.26 19.96 -13.05
C ALA A 31 28.54 19.77 -11.69
N ALA A 32 27.77 18.67 -11.52
CA ALA A 32 26.98 18.43 -10.29
C ALA A 32 27.51 17.26 -9.42
N ARG A 33 28.72 16.75 -9.68
CA ARG A 33 29.33 15.65 -8.92
C ARG A 33 30.30 16.10 -7.82
N THR A 34 30.02 17.22 -7.15
CA THR A 34 30.76 17.61 -5.93
C THR A 34 29.96 17.37 -4.63
N GLY A 35 28.88 16.60 -4.69
CA GLY A 35 28.27 16.02 -3.49
C GLY A 35 29.06 14.76 -3.12
N SER A 36 29.55 14.65 -1.90
CA SER A 36 30.10 13.41 -1.35
C SER A 36 29.10 12.28 -1.63
N GLU A 37 29.52 11.28 -2.38
CA GLU A 37 28.69 10.09 -2.66
C GLU A 37 28.27 9.50 -1.31
N LEU A 38 26.98 9.47 -1.02
CA LEU A 38 26.47 8.95 0.24
C LEU A 38 26.75 7.44 0.26
N VAL A 39 27.80 7.03 0.94
CA VAL A 39 28.15 5.62 1.11
C VAL A 39 27.27 5.06 2.22
N LEU A 40 26.29 4.24 1.83
CA LEU A 40 25.45 3.53 2.78
C LEU A 40 26.25 2.40 3.43
N ARG A 41 26.19 2.33 4.75
CA ARG A 41 26.93 1.35 5.57
C ARG A 41 26.06 0.13 5.85
N SER A 42 26.72 -1.00 6.06
CA SER A 42 26.11 -2.19 6.67
C SER A 42 26.13 -2.06 8.20
N VAL A 43 25.19 -2.72 8.88
CA VAL A 43 25.22 -2.83 10.35
C VAL A 43 26.51 -3.47 10.86
N ALA A 44 27.12 -4.35 10.06
CA ALA A 44 28.41 -4.97 10.40
C ALA A 44 29.58 -3.97 10.53
N ASP A 45 29.45 -2.79 9.92
CA ASP A 45 30.46 -1.72 9.94
C ASP A 45 30.27 -0.73 11.12
N ILE A 46 29.24 -0.96 11.96
CA ILE A 46 28.89 -0.07 13.07
C ILE A 46 29.49 -0.58 14.37
N ASP A 47 29.94 0.35 15.23
CA ASP A 47 30.38 0.02 16.57
C ASP A 47 29.29 -0.75 17.35
N PRO A 48 29.57 -1.99 17.78
CA PRO A 48 28.61 -2.77 18.56
C PRO A 48 28.05 -2.03 19.78
N ALA A 49 28.86 -1.18 20.44
CA ALA A 49 28.43 -0.39 21.57
C ALA A 49 27.40 0.68 21.17
N ALA A 50 27.48 1.24 19.95
CA ALA A 50 26.46 2.16 19.43
C ALA A 50 25.13 1.44 19.19
N VAL A 51 25.19 0.23 18.62
CA VAL A 51 24.00 -0.61 18.42
C VAL A 51 23.38 -1.02 19.76
N ASP A 52 24.19 -1.29 20.78
CA ASP A 52 23.69 -1.67 22.12
C ASP A 52 23.04 -0.47 22.82
N ARG A 53 23.65 0.73 22.75
CA ARG A 53 23.03 1.97 23.25
C ARG A 53 21.71 2.28 22.57
N PHE A 54 21.68 2.17 21.24
CA PHE A 54 20.44 2.32 20.46
C PHE A 54 19.37 1.32 20.91
N THR A 55 19.72 0.03 20.99
CA THR A 55 18.80 -1.02 21.44
C THR A 55 18.23 -0.74 22.82
N ALA A 56 19.06 -0.26 23.75
CA ALA A 56 18.64 0.08 25.13
C ALA A 56 17.74 1.33 25.19
N SER A 57 17.74 2.19 24.17
CA SER A 57 16.88 3.38 24.11
C SER A 57 15.45 3.10 23.65
N LEU A 58 15.17 1.90 23.11
CA LEU A 58 13.88 1.54 22.54
C LEU A 58 12.95 0.88 23.57
N THR A 59 11.67 1.13 23.44
CA THR A 59 10.60 0.37 24.10
C THR A 59 10.37 -0.97 23.44
N GLY A 60 10.51 -0.99 22.11
CA GLY A 60 10.37 -2.17 21.26
C GLY A 60 11.55 -3.13 21.31
N ARG A 61 11.56 -4.08 20.42
CA ARG A 61 12.58 -5.15 20.39
C ARG A 61 13.44 -5.10 19.13
N VAL A 62 14.74 -5.20 19.29
CA VAL A 62 15.71 -5.37 18.20
C VAL A 62 16.04 -6.86 18.03
N LEU A 63 15.96 -7.37 16.80
CA LEU A 63 16.41 -8.70 16.42
C LEU A 63 17.65 -8.58 15.55
N ARG A 64 18.65 -9.41 15.85
CA ARG A 64 19.92 -9.54 15.10
C ARG A 64 20.01 -10.95 14.54
N GLN A 65 20.83 -11.14 13.53
CA GLN A 65 21.12 -12.49 13.04
C GLN A 65 21.57 -13.40 14.21
N GLY A 66 20.98 -14.59 14.31
CA GLY A 66 21.19 -15.51 15.42
C GLY A 66 20.28 -15.29 16.64
N SER A 67 19.52 -14.19 16.72
CA SER A 67 18.52 -14.00 17.76
C SER A 67 17.33 -14.92 17.55
N GLU A 68 16.71 -15.37 18.65
CA GLU A 68 15.43 -16.09 18.59
C GLU A 68 14.37 -15.27 17.85
N GLY A 69 13.71 -15.89 16.88
CA GLY A 69 12.66 -15.27 16.06
C GLY A 69 13.18 -14.42 14.89
N TYR A 70 14.50 -14.23 14.73
CA TYR A 70 15.05 -13.45 13.62
C TYR A 70 14.66 -14.03 12.25
N ASP A 71 14.85 -15.35 12.02
CA ASP A 71 14.56 -15.96 10.74
C ASP A 71 13.07 -15.91 10.37
N ALA A 72 12.18 -15.98 11.34
CA ALA A 72 10.75 -15.75 11.12
C ALA A 72 10.47 -14.27 10.81
N ALA A 73 11.12 -13.35 11.54
CA ALA A 73 10.91 -11.92 11.40
C ALA A 73 11.44 -11.34 10.10
N ARG A 74 12.55 -11.84 9.53
CA ARG A 74 13.11 -11.30 8.29
C ARG A 74 12.31 -11.66 7.03
N ARG A 75 11.44 -12.67 7.09
CA ARG A 75 10.64 -13.13 5.95
C ARG A 75 9.62 -12.07 5.54
N VAL A 76 9.43 -11.95 4.23
CA VAL A 76 8.36 -11.17 3.60
C VAL A 76 7.45 -12.10 2.80
N TRP A 77 6.24 -11.64 2.47
CA TRP A 77 5.24 -12.42 1.74
C TRP A 77 5.78 -12.95 0.40
N ASN A 78 6.48 -12.12 -0.37
CA ASN A 78 7.08 -12.56 -1.63
C ASN A 78 8.40 -13.28 -1.38
N GLY A 79 8.37 -14.62 -1.38
CA GLY A 79 9.53 -15.49 -1.13
C GLY A 79 10.70 -15.32 -2.10
N LYS A 80 10.55 -14.56 -3.20
CA LYS A 80 11.65 -14.17 -4.07
C LYS A 80 12.71 -13.34 -3.33
N TYR A 81 12.31 -12.61 -2.27
CA TYR A 81 13.17 -11.70 -1.52
C TYR A 81 13.60 -12.34 -0.20
N ASP A 82 14.61 -13.20 -0.24
CA ASP A 82 15.22 -13.85 0.94
C ASP A 82 16.42 -13.04 1.46
N ARG A 83 16.17 -11.81 1.91
CA ARG A 83 17.19 -10.87 2.40
C ARG A 83 17.50 -11.09 3.88
N ARG A 84 18.71 -10.64 4.29
CA ARG A 84 19.22 -10.77 5.66
C ARG A 84 19.57 -9.40 6.25
N PRO A 85 18.60 -8.70 6.86
CA PRO A 85 18.85 -7.45 7.55
C PRO A 85 19.88 -7.61 8.67
N GLY A 86 20.73 -6.62 8.87
CA GLY A 86 21.63 -6.58 10.01
C GLY A 86 20.87 -6.35 11.33
N LEU A 87 19.84 -5.49 11.28
CA LEU A 87 18.90 -5.24 12.38
C LEU A 87 17.46 -5.30 11.89
N ILE A 88 16.57 -5.84 12.74
CA ILE A 88 15.12 -5.69 12.61
C ILE A 88 14.62 -5.02 13.88
N VAL A 89 14.23 -3.76 13.78
CA VAL A 89 13.74 -2.92 14.88
C VAL A 89 12.22 -3.01 14.90
N ARG A 90 11.66 -3.79 15.82
CA ARG A 90 10.22 -3.91 16.04
C ARG A 90 9.74 -2.79 16.93
N CYS A 91 9.31 -1.70 16.34
CA CYS A 91 8.83 -0.53 17.03
C CYS A 91 7.52 -0.81 17.77
N SER A 92 7.39 -0.26 18.96
CA SER A 92 6.18 -0.31 19.79
C SER A 92 5.34 0.95 19.67
N ASP A 93 5.96 2.07 19.32
CA ASP A 93 5.34 3.39 19.25
C ASP A 93 6.07 4.31 18.25
N ALA A 94 5.56 5.54 18.11
CA ALA A 94 6.13 6.55 17.20
C ALA A 94 7.51 7.05 17.66
N GLU A 95 7.80 7.03 18.95
CA GLU A 95 9.12 7.44 19.46
C GLU A 95 10.20 6.42 19.08
N ASP A 96 9.90 5.14 19.12
CA ASP A 96 10.79 4.09 18.61
C ASP A 96 11.09 4.29 17.12
N VAL A 97 10.08 4.67 16.33
CA VAL A 97 10.25 4.97 14.90
C VAL A 97 11.19 6.16 14.72
N ALA A 98 10.97 7.26 15.45
CA ALA A 98 11.82 8.44 15.37
C ALA A 98 13.28 8.12 15.77
N ARG A 99 13.50 7.38 16.87
CA ARG A 99 14.83 6.91 17.29
C ARG A 99 15.49 6.02 16.25
N ALA A 100 14.71 5.14 15.60
CA ALA A 100 15.23 4.27 14.53
C ALA A 100 15.63 5.08 13.29
N VAL A 101 14.86 6.09 12.91
CA VAL A 101 15.20 7.01 11.81
C VAL A 101 16.49 7.79 12.14
N ASP A 102 16.60 8.36 13.34
CA ASP A 102 17.78 9.10 13.78
C ASP A 102 19.04 8.22 13.81
N PHE A 103 18.93 7.00 14.32
CA PHE A 103 20.02 6.04 14.31
C PHE A 103 20.44 5.67 12.88
N ALA A 104 19.47 5.36 12.00
CA ALA A 104 19.75 5.04 10.60
C ALA A 104 20.47 6.20 9.88
N ARG A 105 20.02 7.44 10.13
CA ARG A 105 20.58 8.65 9.55
C ARG A 105 21.99 8.91 10.07
N SER A 106 22.20 8.84 11.40
CA SER A 106 23.51 9.10 12.03
C SER A 106 24.57 8.10 11.59
N GLU A 107 24.18 6.83 11.36
CA GLU A 107 25.07 5.76 10.94
C GLU A 107 25.09 5.53 9.42
N SER A 108 24.36 6.34 8.65
CA SER A 108 24.22 6.18 7.18
C SER A 108 23.78 4.77 6.76
N LEU A 109 22.82 4.18 7.48
CA LEU A 109 22.34 2.82 7.23
C LEU A 109 21.35 2.76 6.08
N LEU A 110 21.50 1.76 5.22
CA LEU A 110 20.44 1.37 4.30
C LEU A 110 19.24 0.87 5.11
N THR A 111 18.08 1.49 4.89
CA THR A 111 16.90 1.23 5.72
C THR A 111 15.70 0.83 4.87
N ALA A 112 14.93 -0.16 5.34
CA ALA A 112 13.63 -0.52 4.81
C ALA A 112 12.56 -0.37 5.90
N VAL A 113 11.36 0.07 5.52
CA VAL A 113 10.20 0.18 6.41
C VAL A 113 9.20 -0.91 6.08
N ARG A 114 8.59 -1.52 7.10
CA ARG A 114 7.69 -2.64 6.94
C ARG A 114 6.49 -2.57 7.88
N GLY A 115 5.28 -2.63 7.30
CA GLY A 115 4.05 -2.92 8.02
C GLY A 115 3.67 -4.40 7.87
N GLY A 116 2.73 -4.74 6.98
CA GLY A 116 2.25 -6.11 6.75
C GLY A 116 3.13 -7.04 5.92
N SER A 117 4.30 -6.61 5.45
CA SER A 117 5.27 -7.41 4.66
C SER A 117 4.78 -7.86 3.26
N HIS A 118 3.75 -7.25 2.70
CA HIS A 118 3.12 -7.64 1.43
C HIS A 118 3.64 -6.92 0.19
N SER A 119 4.76 -6.17 0.27
CA SER A 119 5.35 -5.51 -0.91
C SER A 119 5.74 -6.53 -1.98
N GLY A 120 5.09 -6.48 -3.15
CA GLY A 120 5.42 -7.34 -4.30
C GLY A 120 6.84 -7.14 -4.81
N ALA A 121 7.39 -5.92 -4.67
CA ALA A 121 8.75 -5.54 -5.06
C ALA A 121 9.81 -5.74 -3.94
N GLY A 122 9.41 -6.25 -2.76
CA GLY A 122 10.33 -6.54 -1.66
C GLY A 122 10.89 -5.31 -0.95
N HIS A 123 10.22 -4.15 -1.00
CA HIS A 123 10.68 -2.93 -0.34
C HIS A 123 10.70 -3.01 1.20
N GLY A 124 9.94 -3.96 1.80
CA GLY A 124 9.89 -4.15 3.24
C GLY A 124 11.08 -4.91 3.85
N THR A 125 12.17 -5.15 3.13
CA THR A 125 13.36 -5.84 3.61
C THR A 125 14.61 -5.40 2.85
N VAL A 126 15.79 -5.58 3.47
CA VAL A 126 17.09 -5.12 2.97
C VAL A 126 18.19 -6.07 3.44
N ASP A 127 19.27 -6.21 2.67
CA ASP A 127 20.45 -6.96 3.10
C ASP A 127 21.42 -6.10 3.88
N GLY A 128 21.92 -6.59 5.01
CA GLY A 128 22.95 -5.95 5.83
C GLY A 128 22.53 -4.65 6.53
N GLY A 129 21.45 -4.00 6.07
CA GLY A 129 20.92 -2.75 6.61
C GLY A 129 19.95 -2.96 7.77
N MET A 130 19.08 -1.98 8.01
CA MET A 130 18.08 -1.98 9.07
C MET A 130 16.65 -2.05 8.53
N VAL A 131 15.82 -2.90 9.14
CA VAL A 131 14.36 -2.91 8.91
C VAL A 131 13.68 -2.25 10.10
N ILE A 132 12.94 -1.17 9.86
CA ILE A 132 12.00 -0.57 10.81
C ILE A 132 10.68 -1.31 10.65
N ASP A 133 10.37 -2.18 11.62
CA ASP A 133 9.22 -3.08 11.60
C ASP A 133 8.09 -2.54 12.47
N LEU A 134 7.04 -2.06 11.80
CA LEU A 134 5.86 -1.45 12.41
C LEU A 134 4.76 -2.47 12.75
N SER A 135 5.00 -3.77 12.53
CA SER A 135 3.98 -4.82 12.65
C SER A 135 3.40 -4.98 14.07
N ARG A 136 4.05 -4.39 15.08
CA ARG A 136 3.61 -4.38 16.48
C ARG A 136 2.75 -3.17 16.83
N MET A 137 2.76 -2.12 16.04
CA MET A 137 1.92 -0.95 16.21
C MET A 137 0.50 -1.29 15.72
N LYS A 138 -0.36 -1.70 16.65
CA LYS A 138 -1.67 -2.31 16.40
C LYS A 138 -2.84 -1.51 16.98
N GLY A 139 -2.59 -0.29 17.45
CA GLY A 139 -3.65 0.59 17.93
C GLY A 139 -4.73 0.76 16.85
N LEU A 140 -5.98 0.53 17.22
CA LEU A 140 -7.12 0.64 16.32
C LEU A 140 -8.35 1.06 17.13
N GLU A 141 -8.93 2.20 16.76
CA GLU A 141 -10.11 2.80 17.38
C GLU A 141 -11.09 3.23 16.31
N VAL A 142 -12.38 2.96 16.54
CA VAL A 142 -13.48 3.39 15.66
C VAL A 142 -14.39 4.33 16.42
N ASP A 143 -14.59 5.52 15.87
CA ASP A 143 -15.59 6.49 16.34
C ASP A 143 -16.78 6.49 15.36
N PRO A 144 -17.84 5.73 15.67
CA PRO A 144 -18.98 5.58 14.78
C PRO A 144 -19.81 6.87 14.66
N GLU A 145 -19.80 7.75 15.68
CA GLU A 145 -20.55 9.00 15.66
C GLU A 145 -19.91 10.00 14.67
N ARG A 146 -18.58 10.02 14.61
CA ARG A 146 -17.84 10.87 13.68
C ARG A 146 -17.58 10.22 12.32
N GLY A 147 -17.84 8.93 12.18
CA GLY A 147 -17.53 8.19 10.96
C GLY A 147 -16.02 8.11 10.69
N VAL A 148 -15.21 7.91 11.74
CA VAL A 148 -13.74 7.91 11.66
C VAL A 148 -13.17 6.66 12.32
N ALA A 149 -12.17 6.05 11.67
CA ALA A 149 -11.32 5.04 12.29
C ALA A 149 -9.88 5.57 12.39
N ARG A 150 -9.27 5.45 13.57
CA ARG A 150 -7.84 5.70 13.77
C ARG A 150 -7.12 4.36 13.86
N ALA A 151 -6.06 4.18 13.08
CA ALA A 151 -5.31 2.93 13.03
C ALA A 151 -3.81 3.16 12.92
N GLU A 152 -3.03 2.32 13.60
CA GLU A 152 -1.58 2.27 13.48
C GLU A 152 -1.13 1.38 12.30
N PRO A 153 0.08 1.59 11.74
CA PRO A 153 0.53 1.00 10.47
C PRO A 153 0.69 -0.52 10.48
N GLY A 154 0.77 -1.15 11.63
CA GLY A 154 0.83 -2.60 11.76
C GLY A 154 -0.52 -3.30 11.67
N VAL A 155 -1.63 -2.57 11.69
CA VAL A 155 -2.99 -3.12 11.51
C VAL A 155 -3.10 -3.77 10.13
N ARG A 156 -3.85 -4.86 10.03
CA ARG A 156 -4.15 -5.56 8.76
C ARG A 156 -5.58 -5.29 8.32
N SER A 157 -5.85 -5.51 7.04
CA SER A 157 -7.19 -5.33 6.46
C SER A 157 -8.27 -6.05 7.27
N ILE A 158 -8.07 -7.32 7.61
CA ILE A 158 -9.03 -8.10 8.40
C ILE A 158 -9.29 -7.51 9.79
N GLU A 159 -8.27 -6.90 10.41
CA GLU A 159 -8.41 -6.30 11.73
C GLU A 159 -9.22 -4.99 11.63
N MET A 160 -8.99 -4.20 10.57
CA MET A 160 -9.77 -2.99 10.29
C MET A 160 -11.23 -3.35 10.00
N ASP A 161 -11.47 -4.32 9.11
CA ASP A 161 -12.81 -4.77 8.75
C ASP A 161 -13.57 -5.29 9.97
N ALA A 162 -12.92 -6.13 10.80
CA ALA A 162 -13.52 -6.66 12.02
C ALA A 162 -13.91 -5.57 13.03
N ALA A 163 -13.12 -4.50 13.14
CA ALA A 163 -13.41 -3.39 14.05
C ALA A 163 -14.54 -2.50 13.53
N THR A 164 -14.51 -2.13 12.25
CA THR A 164 -15.51 -1.23 11.65
C THR A 164 -16.86 -1.90 11.51
N GLN A 165 -16.90 -3.21 11.19
CA GLN A 165 -18.14 -3.99 11.04
C GLN A 165 -18.94 -4.13 12.34
N GLN A 166 -18.32 -4.03 13.52
CA GLN A 166 -19.04 -3.98 14.80
C GLN A 166 -20.02 -2.82 14.90
N HIS A 167 -19.81 -1.79 14.06
CA HIS A 167 -20.62 -0.58 13.99
C HIS A 167 -21.41 -0.48 12.68
N GLY A 168 -21.43 -1.51 11.83
CA GLY A 168 -22.05 -1.47 10.50
C GLY A 168 -21.32 -0.49 9.55
N LEU A 169 -20.02 -0.29 9.76
CA LEU A 169 -19.19 0.62 9.00
C LEU A 169 -18.10 -0.16 8.24
N ALA A 170 -17.58 0.44 7.16
CA ALA A 170 -16.43 -0.04 6.41
C ALA A 170 -15.62 1.11 5.82
N THR A 171 -14.38 0.83 5.47
CA THR A 171 -13.56 1.66 4.59
C THR A 171 -12.88 0.79 3.54
N VAL A 172 -12.20 1.39 2.56
CA VAL A 172 -11.62 0.61 1.47
C VAL A 172 -10.33 -0.06 1.92
N MET A 173 -10.37 -1.39 2.09
CA MET A 173 -9.25 -2.24 2.47
C MET A 173 -8.96 -3.29 1.41
N ALA A 174 -7.78 -3.90 1.48
CA ALA A 174 -7.37 -4.96 0.56
C ALA A 174 -8.28 -6.19 0.69
N ALA A 175 -8.66 -6.80 -0.42
CA ALA A 175 -9.40 -8.06 -0.44
C ALA A 175 -8.62 -9.20 0.24
N CYS A 176 -7.28 -9.18 0.21
CA CYS A 176 -6.47 -10.12 0.97
C CYS A 176 -6.40 -9.71 2.45
N PRO A 177 -6.93 -10.52 3.39
CA PRO A 177 -7.07 -10.16 4.79
C PRO A 177 -5.73 -9.93 5.52
N ALA A 178 -4.64 -10.51 5.03
CA ALA A 178 -3.32 -10.42 5.65
C ALA A 178 -2.53 -9.15 5.28
N VAL A 179 -2.99 -8.37 4.29
CA VAL A 179 -2.32 -7.14 3.85
C VAL A 179 -2.35 -6.09 4.95
N GLY A 180 -1.19 -5.50 5.26
CA GLY A 180 -1.07 -4.40 6.22
C GLY A 180 -1.51 -3.08 5.62
N ILE A 181 -2.27 -2.29 6.39
CA ILE A 181 -2.86 -1.03 5.91
C ILE A 181 -1.83 0.04 5.53
N GLY A 182 -0.64 0.05 6.19
CA GLY A 182 0.33 1.12 6.02
C GLY A 182 0.80 1.27 4.58
N GLY A 183 1.56 0.30 4.08
CA GLY A 183 2.06 0.34 2.70
C GLY A 183 0.96 0.28 1.64
N TYR A 184 -0.17 -0.35 1.98
CA TYR A 184 -1.34 -0.43 1.11
C TYR A 184 -1.96 0.95 0.86
N THR A 185 -2.29 1.69 1.90
CA THR A 185 -2.88 3.03 1.80
C THR A 185 -1.92 4.03 1.14
N LEU A 186 -0.64 4.02 1.55
CA LEU A 186 0.36 4.92 0.98
C LEU A 186 0.59 4.70 -0.52
N GLY A 187 0.35 3.49 -1.03
CA GLY A 187 0.42 3.15 -2.46
C GLY A 187 -0.90 3.34 -3.23
N GLY A 188 -1.91 3.96 -2.61
CA GLY A 188 -3.26 4.13 -3.15
C GLY A 188 -4.27 3.21 -2.49
N GLY A 189 -4.11 1.90 -2.62
CA GLY A 189 -4.95 0.90 -1.97
C GLY A 189 -6.28 0.63 -2.68
N TYR A 190 -6.28 -0.31 -3.63
CA TYR A 190 -7.49 -0.75 -4.32
C TYR A 190 -8.21 -1.87 -3.56
N GLY A 191 -9.52 -1.79 -3.42
CA GLY A 191 -10.35 -2.78 -2.75
C GLY A 191 -11.73 -2.96 -3.38
N ILE A 192 -12.47 -3.97 -2.90
CA ILE A 192 -13.78 -4.35 -3.46
C ILE A 192 -14.88 -3.29 -3.27
N LEU A 193 -14.68 -2.33 -2.36
CA LEU A 193 -15.56 -1.19 -2.17
C LEU A 193 -15.12 0.05 -2.97
N GLY A 194 -14.07 -0.11 -3.82
CA GLY A 194 -13.40 1.00 -4.49
C GLY A 194 -14.24 1.71 -5.52
N GLY A 195 -15.19 1.05 -6.17
CA GLY A 195 -16.10 1.70 -7.10
C GLY A 195 -16.91 2.82 -6.44
N LYS A 196 -17.43 2.54 -5.25
CA LYS A 196 -18.26 3.48 -4.50
C LYS A 196 -17.46 4.51 -3.70
N PHE A 197 -16.33 4.12 -3.10
CA PHE A 197 -15.64 4.94 -2.12
C PHE A 197 -14.21 5.35 -2.54
N GLY A 198 -13.81 5.07 -3.79
CA GLY A 198 -12.47 5.37 -4.29
C GLY A 198 -11.40 4.41 -3.73
N PHE A 199 -10.16 4.87 -3.70
CA PHE A 199 -9.05 4.12 -3.12
C PHE A 199 -8.97 4.28 -1.59
N SER A 200 -8.18 3.46 -0.92
CA SER A 200 -7.93 3.60 0.51
C SER A 200 -7.37 4.99 0.86
N CYS A 201 -6.49 5.53 0.04
CA CYS A 201 -5.91 6.87 0.23
C CYS A 201 -6.93 8.01 0.03
N ASP A 202 -8.02 7.81 -0.72
CA ASP A 202 -9.10 8.80 -0.88
C ASP A 202 -9.95 8.89 0.41
N ASN A 203 -9.92 7.83 1.20
CA ASN A 203 -10.58 7.78 2.51
C ASN A 203 -9.69 8.24 3.66
N LEU A 204 -8.41 8.57 3.40
CA LEU A 204 -7.51 9.10 4.40
C LEU A 204 -7.88 10.55 4.74
N LEU A 205 -8.06 10.84 6.03
CA LEU A 205 -8.37 12.17 6.56
C LEU A 205 -7.12 12.88 7.09
N SER A 206 -6.24 12.13 7.73
CA SER A 206 -4.95 12.63 8.21
C SER A 206 -3.98 11.49 8.53
N ALA A 207 -2.71 11.83 8.68
CA ALA A 207 -1.67 10.91 9.10
C ALA A 207 -0.66 11.60 10.03
N ASP A 208 -0.15 10.86 11.03
CA ASP A 208 1.02 11.25 11.80
C ASP A 208 2.26 10.65 11.12
N VAL A 209 3.24 11.47 10.78
CA VAL A 209 4.39 11.08 9.95
C VAL A 209 5.70 11.43 10.64
N VAL A 210 6.60 10.45 10.79
CA VAL A 210 8.00 10.69 11.17
C VAL A 210 8.80 10.95 9.90
N LEU A 211 9.38 12.15 9.81
CA LEU A 211 10.21 12.60 8.69
C LEU A 211 11.63 12.04 8.76
N ALA A 212 12.41 12.26 7.69
CA ALA A 212 13.79 11.77 7.59
C ALA A 212 14.75 12.41 8.61
N ASP A 213 14.39 13.55 9.18
CA ASP A 213 15.14 14.21 10.26
C ASP A 213 14.76 13.74 11.68
N GLY A 214 13.82 12.79 11.79
CA GLY A 214 13.30 12.25 13.05
C GLY A 214 12.14 13.07 13.63
N THR A 215 11.75 14.21 13.04
CA THR A 215 10.62 15.01 13.53
C THR A 215 9.30 14.34 13.19
N THR A 216 8.31 14.47 14.07
CA THR A 216 6.95 13.99 13.85
C THR A 216 6.05 15.16 13.48
N VAL A 217 5.31 15.03 12.38
CA VAL A 217 4.36 16.02 11.88
C VAL A 217 3.01 15.39 11.59
N VAL A 218 1.95 16.21 11.64
CA VAL A 218 0.63 15.84 11.13
C VAL A 218 0.55 16.26 9.67
N ALA A 219 -0.05 15.41 8.84
CA ALA A 219 -0.36 15.69 7.45
C ALA A 219 -1.87 15.51 7.22
N ASP A 220 -2.55 16.58 6.81
CA ASP A 220 -3.96 16.63 6.44
C ASP A 220 -4.18 17.74 5.39
N GLU A 221 -5.45 18.02 5.03
CA GLU A 221 -5.78 19.03 4.01
C GLU A 221 -5.39 20.45 4.40
N GLU A 222 -5.26 20.75 5.70
CA GLU A 222 -4.91 22.08 6.23
C GLU A 222 -3.45 22.15 6.71
N THR A 223 -2.96 21.03 7.26
CA THR A 223 -1.64 20.93 7.89
C THR A 223 -0.71 20.08 7.03
N ASN A 224 0.38 20.66 6.53
CA ASN A 224 1.31 20.02 5.61
C ASN A 224 0.61 19.39 4.37
N PRO A 225 -0.22 20.16 3.63
CA PRO A 225 -1.05 19.63 2.55
C PRO A 225 -0.25 18.98 1.40
N ASP A 226 0.95 19.48 1.11
CA ASP A 226 1.83 18.88 0.09
C ASP A 226 2.31 17.48 0.53
N LEU A 227 2.64 17.31 1.80
CA LEU A 227 2.99 16.00 2.36
C LEU A 227 1.76 15.08 2.34
N PHE A 228 0.58 15.60 2.71
CA PHE A 228 -0.66 14.83 2.67
C PHE A 228 -1.01 14.37 1.26
N TRP A 229 -0.82 15.23 0.25
CA TRP A 229 -0.96 14.85 -1.15
C TRP A 229 0.05 13.76 -1.54
N ALA A 230 1.32 13.93 -1.16
CA ALA A 230 2.41 13.03 -1.55
C ALA A 230 2.25 11.61 -0.97
N ILE A 231 1.77 11.46 0.26
CA ILE A 231 1.56 10.15 0.91
C ILE A 231 0.30 9.43 0.40
N ARG A 232 -0.57 10.09 -0.35
CA ARG A 232 -1.77 9.48 -0.97
C ARG A 232 -1.45 8.94 -2.36
N GLY A 233 -0.68 7.84 -2.43
CA GLY A 233 -0.27 7.16 -3.67
C GLY A 233 1.24 7.17 -3.92
N GLY A 234 1.99 8.13 -3.37
CA GLY A 234 3.44 8.22 -3.55
C GLY A 234 4.28 7.26 -2.70
N GLY A 235 3.62 6.42 -1.89
CA GLY A 235 4.28 5.40 -1.05
C GLY A 235 5.05 5.98 0.13
N GLY A 236 6.03 5.23 0.62
CA GLY A 236 6.82 5.55 1.81
C GLY A 236 8.03 6.46 1.56
N ASN A 237 8.07 7.23 0.47
CA ASN A 237 9.23 8.05 0.11
C ASN A 237 9.35 9.36 0.91
N PHE A 238 8.30 9.75 1.64
CA PHE A 238 8.18 11.07 2.26
C PHE A 238 8.26 11.02 3.79
N GLY A 239 8.33 9.84 4.37
CA GLY A 239 8.39 9.62 5.80
C GLY A 239 7.75 8.29 6.21
N ILE A 240 7.75 8.02 7.50
CA ILE A 240 7.17 6.81 8.09
C ILE A 240 5.87 7.19 8.80
N VAL A 241 4.74 6.74 8.28
CA VAL A 241 3.44 6.99 8.92
C VAL A 241 3.29 6.09 10.14
N THR A 242 2.97 6.70 11.27
CA THR A 242 2.79 6.04 12.57
C THR A 242 1.34 5.98 13.02
N SER A 243 0.45 6.77 12.41
CA SER A 243 -0.98 6.74 12.65
C SER A 243 -1.73 7.23 11.40
N PHE A 244 -2.82 6.59 11.08
CA PHE A 244 -3.75 6.95 10.02
C PHE A 244 -5.11 7.26 10.61
N ARG A 245 -5.82 8.25 10.05
CA ARG A 245 -7.25 8.49 10.29
C ARG A 245 -8.01 8.32 9.00
N TYR A 246 -8.95 7.38 8.99
CA TYR A 246 -9.77 7.07 7.83
C TYR A 246 -11.21 7.54 8.02
N ARG A 247 -11.82 8.00 6.94
CA ARG A 247 -13.27 8.05 6.82
C ARG A 247 -13.79 6.63 6.74
N VAL A 248 -14.82 6.32 7.52
CA VAL A 248 -15.56 5.08 7.43
C VAL A 248 -17.01 5.36 7.01
N HIS A 249 -17.59 4.45 6.26
CA HIS A 249 -18.89 4.61 5.61
C HIS A 249 -19.87 3.56 6.12
N PRO A 250 -21.18 3.87 6.21
CA PRO A 250 -22.21 2.87 6.49
C PRO A 250 -22.23 1.80 5.39
N VAL A 251 -21.91 0.57 5.76
CA VAL A 251 -21.98 -0.63 4.91
C VAL A 251 -22.39 -1.79 5.79
N SER A 252 -23.67 -2.15 5.75
CA SER A 252 -24.21 -3.26 6.54
C SER A 252 -24.28 -4.55 5.76
N GLU A 253 -24.57 -4.47 4.46
CA GLU A 253 -24.78 -5.61 3.58
C GLU A 253 -24.29 -5.27 2.18
N VAL A 254 -23.73 -6.25 1.47
CA VAL A 254 -23.29 -6.13 0.08
C VAL A 254 -23.79 -7.33 -0.71
N LEU A 255 -24.07 -7.16 -1.99
CA LEU A 255 -24.25 -8.27 -2.92
C LEU A 255 -22.90 -8.59 -3.53
N GLY A 256 -22.32 -9.72 -3.15
CA GLY A 256 -20.98 -10.12 -3.61
C GLY A 256 -20.95 -11.58 -4.06
N GLY A 257 -20.08 -11.88 -5.03
CA GLY A 257 -19.91 -13.23 -5.54
C GLY A 257 -18.81 -13.33 -6.57
N THR A 258 -18.73 -14.48 -7.22
CA THR A 258 -17.72 -14.78 -8.23
C THR A 258 -18.38 -15.49 -9.41
N LEU A 259 -18.35 -14.86 -10.57
CA LEU A 259 -18.71 -15.52 -11.83
C LEU A 259 -17.50 -16.30 -12.34
N VAL A 260 -17.67 -17.59 -12.56
CA VAL A 260 -16.61 -18.51 -13.00
C VAL A 260 -16.84 -18.93 -14.44
N TYR A 261 -15.81 -18.82 -15.27
CA TYR A 261 -15.86 -19.18 -16.70
C TYR A 261 -14.75 -20.15 -17.07
N ASP A 262 -15.01 -20.96 -18.08
CA ASP A 262 -13.97 -21.75 -18.75
C ASP A 262 -12.94 -20.82 -19.41
N MET A 263 -11.68 -21.21 -19.39
CA MET A 263 -10.60 -20.46 -20.01
C MET A 263 -10.80 -20.18 -21.49
N ALA A 264 -11.53 -21.05 -22.20
CA ALA A 264 -11.87 -20.85 -23.61
C ALA A 264 -12.74 -19.59 -23.84
N GLN A 265 -13.50 -19.16 -22.84
CA GLN A 265 -14.34 -17.95 -22.89
C GLN A 265 -13.63 -16.69 -22.37
N ALA A 266 -12.45 -16.81 -21.78
CA ALA A 266 -11.79 -15.71 -21.04
C ALA A 266 -11.61 -14.45 -21.90
N SER A 267 -11.23 -14.58 -23.17
CA SER A 267 -11.06 -13.45 -24.08
C SER A 267 -12.35 -12.70 -24.35
N ASP A 268 -13.42 -13.42 -24.62
CA ASP A 268 -14.73 -12.84 -24.98
C ASP A 268 -15.38 -12.21 -23.74
N VAL A 269 -15.28 -12.87 -22.58
CA VAL A 269 -15.80 -12.37 -21.31
C VAL A 269 -15.05 -11.09 -20.89
N LEU A 270 -13.72 -11.07 -21.04
CA LEU A 270 -12.92 -9.87 -20.71
C LEU A 270 -13.23 -8.71 -21.67
N ALA A 271 -13.44 -8.99 -22.97
CA ALA A 271 -13.83 -7.97 -23.94
C ALA A 271 -15.20 -7.38 -23.57
N PHE A 272 -16.18 -8.21 -23.28
CA PHE A 272 -17.50 -7.78 -22.83
C PHE A 272 -17.45 -6.98 -21.52
N TYR A 273 -16.66 -7.44 -20.54
CA TYR A 273 -16.45 -6.70 -19.29
C TYR A 273 -15.90 -5.29 -19.57
N ASN A 274 -14.87 -5.17 -20.41
CA ASN A 274 -14.27 -3.88 -20.76
C ASN A 274 -15.26 -2.94 -21.48
N GLU A 275 -16.14 -3.46 -22.32
CA GLU A 275 -17.18 -2.69 -22.99
C GLU A 275 -18.24 -2.18 -22.01
N THR A 276 -18.57 -2.97 -21.00
CA THR A 276 -19.65 -2.66 -20.05
C THR A 276 -19.17 -1.91 -18.81
N ALA A 277 -17.88 -2.06 -18.42
CA ALA A 277 -17.34 -1.50 -17.19
C ALA A 277 -17.53 0.03 -17.05
N GLY A 278 -17.43 0.78 -18.15
CA GLY A 278 -17.64 2.24 -18.15
C GLY A 278 -19.10 2.68 -17.94
N SER A 279 -20.06 1.78 -18.00
CA SER A 279 -21.49 2.03 -17.76
C SER A 279 -22.00 1.42 -16.46
N MET A 280 -21.16 0.72 -15.70
CA MET A 280 -21.51 0.15 -14.41
C MET A 280 -21.73 1.28 -13.39
N PRO A 281 -22.68 1.13 -12.46
CA PRO A 281 -22.84 2.09 -11.38
C PRO A 281 -21.62 2.06 -10.43
N ASP A 282 -21.34 3.17 -9.78
CA ASP A 282 -20.20 3.30 -8.84
C ASP A 282 -20.29 2.30 -7.68
N GLU A 283 -21.50 1.87 -7.30
CA GLU A 283 -21.72 0.84 -6.28
C GLU A 283 -21.19 -0.53 -6.68
N LEU A 284 -21.01 -0.81 -7.98
CA LEU A 284 -20.57 -2.11 -8.49
C LEU A 284 -19.08 -2.10 -8.82
N THR A 285 -18.32 -2.85 -8.04
CA THR A 285 -16.91 -3.14 -8.33
C THR A 285 -16.81 -4.53 -8.95
N GLY A 286 -16.09 -4.66 -10.07
CA GLY A 286 -15.76 -5.93 -10.71
C GLY A 286 -14.24 -6.09 -10.81
N ALA A 287 -13.73 -7.30 -10.61
CA ALA A 287 -12.32 -7.65 -10.69
C ALA A 287 -12.10 -8.91 -11.52
N PRO A 288 -11.90 -8.80 -12.86
CA PRO A 288 -11.53 -9.93 -13.70
C PRO A 288 -10.15 -10.49 -13.32
N ALA A 289 -10.04 -11.81 -13.19
CA ALA A 289 -8.80 -12.47 -12.83
C ALA A 289 -8.69 -13.88 -13.45
N TYR A 290 -7.45 -14.36 -13.56
CA TYR A 290 -7.17 -15.77 -13.83
C TYR A 290 -6.88 -16.47 -12.51
N ALA A 291 -7.52 -17.62 -12.28
CA ALA A 291 -7.29 -18.45 -11.12
C ALA A 291 -6.79 -19.83 -11.51
N ALA A 292 -5.78 -20.33 -10.81
CA ALA A 292 -5.29 -21.70 -10.97
C ALA A 292 -6.06 -22.62 -10.02
N THR A 293 -6.62 -23.70 -10.56
CA THR A 293 -7.27 -24.76 -9.77
C THR A 293 -6.59 -26.10 -10.02
N PRO A 294 -6.83 -27.12 -9.18
CA PRO A 294 -6.32 -28.47 -9.44
C PRO A 294 -6.76 -29.06 -10.79
N ASP A 295 -7.93 -28.67 -11.28
CA ASP A 295 -8.52 -29.15 -12.54
C ASP A 295 -8.09 -28.30 -13.75
N GLY A 296 -7.28 -27.28 -13.54
CA GLY A 296 -6.78 -26.38 -14.59
C GLY A 296 -7.09 -24.91 -14.30
N PRO A 297 -6.60 -23.99 -15.16
CA PRO A 297 -6.88 -22.57 -14.98
C PRO A 297 -8.33 -22.24 -15.37
N ILE A 298 -8.92 -21.31 -14.63
CA ILE A 298 -10.24 -20.73 -14.88
C ILE A 298 -10.15 -19.21 -15.00
N PHE A 299 -11.14 -18.60 -15.62
CA PHE A 299 -11.32 -17.16 -15.62
C PHE A 299 -12.45 -16.79 -14.66
N VAL A 300 -12.25 -15.77 -13.86
CA VAL A 300 -13.24 -15.34 -12.87
C VAL A 300 -13.48 -13.83 -12.96
N ILE A 301 -14.68 -13.40 -12.58
CA ILE A 301 -14.98 -12.00 -12.27
C ILE A 301 -15.51 -11.98 -10.83
N GLU A 302 -14.70 -11.47 -9.91
CA GLU A 302 -15.17 -11.17 -8.55
C GLU A 302 -16.00 -9.89 -8.62
N VAL A 303 -17.17 -9.87 -8.01
CA VAL A 303 -18.09 -8.73 -8.02
C VAL A 303 -18.52 -8.36 -6.61
N CYS A 304 -18.70 -7.06 -6.37
CA CYS A 304 -19.26 -6.54 -5.14
C CYS A 304 -20.11 -5.32 -5.45
N HIS A 305 -21.37 -5.36 -5.11
CA HIS A 305 -22.27 -4.19 -5.15
C HIS A 305 -22.56 -3.72 -3.73
N ALA A 306 -22.10 -2.52 -3.41
CA ALA A 306 -22.21 -1.90 -2.09
C ALA A 306 -23.37 -0.88 -2.06
N GLY A 307 -24.59 -1.35 -2.34
CA GLY A 307 -25.80 -0.53 -2.41
C GLY A 307 -27.06 -1.35 -2.12
N ASP A 308 -28.20 -0.88 -2.60
CA ASP A 308 -29.45 -1.62 -2.53
C ASP A 308 -29.34 -2.97 -3.25
N LEU A 309 -29.79 -4.06 -2.61
CA LEU A 309 -29.63 -5.42 -3.16
C LEU A 309 -30.40 -5.63 -4.46
N VAL A 310 -31.59 -5.02 -4.60
CA VAL A 310 -32.41 -5.14 -5.82
C VAL A 310 -31.74 -4.41 -6.98
N ALA A 311 -31.18 -3.22 -6.72
CA ALA A 311 -30.38 -2.48 -7.68
C ALA A 311 -29.09 -3.28 -8.05
N GLY A 312 -28.48 -3.96 -7.08
CA GLY A 312 -27.31 -4.81 -7.29
C GLY A 312 -27.62 -6.00 -8.22
N GLU A 313 -28.72 -6.69 -8.01
CA GLU A 313 -29.18 -7.77 -8.90
C GLU A 313 -29.39 -7.27 -10.34
N ALA A 314 -30.01 -6.11 -10.50
CA ALA A 314 -30.21 -5.49 -11.82
C ALA A 314 -28.88 -5.10 -12.49
N ALA A 315 -27.94 -4.55 -11.72
CA ALA A 315 -26.62 -4.15 -12.20
C ALA A 315 -25.75 -5.36 -12.64
N LEU A 316 -25.90 -6.51 -11.96
CA LEU A 316 -25.15 -7.74 -12.25
C LEU A 316 -25.76 -8.55 -13.41
N ALA A 317 -27.04 -8.34 -13.74
CA ALA A 317 -27.75 -9.13 -14.75
C ALA A 317 -27.02 -9.21 -16.11
N PRO A 318 -26.42 -8.14 -16.66
CA PRO A 318 -25.65 -8.22 -17.91
C PRO A 318 -24.44 -9.16 -17.83
N LEU A 319 -23.69 -9.13 -16.72
CA LEU A 319 -22.53 -10.00 -16.51
C LEU A 319 -22.95 -11.45 -16.34
N ARG A 320 -24.02 -11.73 -15.59
CA ARG A 320 -24.56 -13.08 -15.39
C ARG A 320 -25.13 -13.70 -16.65
N SER A 321 -25.67 -12.89 -17.56
CA SER A 321 -26.27 -13.35 -18.80
C SER A 321 -25.26 -13.52 -19.95
N PHE A 322 -24.06 -13.01 -19.82
CA PHE A 322 -23.03 -13.10 -20.85
C PHE A 322 -22.27 -14.43 -20.76
N GLY A 323 -22.09 -15.08 -21.90
CA GLY A 323 -21.43 -16.38 -21.97
C GLY A 323 -22.22 -17.49 -21.25
N ASN A 324 -21.53 -18.50 -20.79
CA ASN A 324 -22.09 -19.59 -20.00
C ASN A 324 -21.21 -19.76 -18.75
N PRO A 325 -21.45 -19.03 -17.68
CA PRO A 325 -20.68 -19.20 -16.44
C PRO A 325 -20.86 -20.64 -15.92
N LEU A 326 -19.76 -21.24 -15.49
CA LEU A 326 -19.75 -22.56 -14.86
C LEU A 326 -20.34 -22.50 -13.45
N GLN A 327 -20.22 -21.32 -12.83
CA GLN A 327 -20.70 -21.05 -11.47
C GLN A 327 -21.00 -19.55 -11.33
N ASP A 328 -22.08 -19.26 -10.57
CA ASP A 328 -22.47 -17.93 -10.09
C ASP A 328 -22.69 -17.99 -8.57
#